data_c867a00b6a9e36d27aa09be7986e13d4
#
_entry.id   c867a00b6a9e36d27aa09be7986e13d4
#
_cell.length_a   1.000
_cell.length_b   1.000
_cell.length_c   1.000
_cell.angle_alpha   90.00
_cell.angle_beta   90.00
_cell.angle_gamma   90.00
#
_symmetry.space_group_name_H-M   'P 1'
#
loop_
_entity.id
_entity.type
_entity.pdbx_description
1 polymer ?
#
loop_
_entity_poly.entity_id
_entity_poly.type
_entity_poly.pdbx_seq_one_letter_code
_entity_poly.pdbx_strand_id
1 'polypeptide(L)'
;MKKYFSVVLFMSCVFMYAQETNFKSVCTKLAEHPNMTGNFTQVKTIKKINRNLNSSGTFIFSLDGIMWNTQKPFPSVLAVGMTSVIQTMPDGKQNVIDASSNRIFRSISGTLSSMFSGNAESLYSDFNIEFSSYGKTWNAVLTPKDSTIAAVLSSIAVSGESLSEVDKIIMTESGGDTITYNFTDKKYPKELTADEKAYFIAK
;
A
#
# COMPACT_ATOMS: atom_id res chain seq x y z
N MET A 1 -51.40 -34.12 44.92
CA MET A 1 -51.26 -33.48 43.62
C MET A 1 -49.91 -32.74 43.56
N LYS A 2 -48.87 -33.36 42.94
CA LYS A 2 -47.55 -32.79 42.82
C LYS A 2 -47.45 -32.17 41.40
N LYS A 3 -47.33 -30.82 41.33
CA LYS A 3 -47.09 -30.11 40.05
C LYS A 3 -45.62 -30.12 39.75
N TYR A 4 -45.20 -30.81 38.66
CA TYR A 4 -43.87 -30.73 38.11
C TYR A 4 -43.79 -29.48 37.23
N PHE A 5 -42.95 -28.50 37.62
CA PHE A 5 -42.64 -27.30 36.84
C PHE A 5 -41.41 -27.62 35.98
N SER A 6 -41.65 -27.87 34.69
CA SER A 6 -40.60 -28.18 33.74
C SER A 6 -39.97 -26.86 33.26
N VAL A 7 -38.73 -26.55 33.69
CA VAL A 7 -37.95 -25.43 33.19
C VAL A 7 -37.28 -25.86 31.91
N VAL A 8 -37.79 -25.39 30.78
CA VAL A 8 -37.12 -25.54 29.48
C VAL A 8 -36.05 -24.45 29.36
N LEU A 9 -34.78 -24.84 29.52
CA LEU A 9 -33.62 -23.98 29.33
C LEU A 9 -33.37 -23.80 27.82
N PHE A 10 -33.75 -22.67 27.26
CA PHE A 10 -33.54 -22.30 25.87
C PHE A 10 -32.07 -21.88 25.72
N MET A 11 -31.20 -22.81 25.31
CA MET A 11 -29.78 -22.58 25.00
C MET A 11 -29.71 -21.94 23.64
N SER A 12 -29.70 -20.60 23.58
CA SER A 12 -29.47 -19.82 22.36
C SER A 12 -28.01 -19.97 21.95
N CYS A 13 -27.73 -20.83 20.96
CA CYS A 13 -26.44 -20.86 20.25
C CYS A 13 -26.31 -19.55 19.48
N VAL A 14 -25.55 -18.62 20.01
CA VAL A 14 -25.06 -17.46 19.26
C VAL A 14 -24.02 -18.00 18.26
N PHE A 15 -24.44 -18.23 17.02
CA PHE A 15 -23.50 -18.44 15.92
C PHE A 15 -22.75 -17.13 15.71
N MET A 16 -21.55 -17.03 16.28
CA MET A 16 -20.59 -16.01 15.87
C MET A 16 -20.18 -16.36 14.42
N TYR A 17 -20.80 -15.71 13.46
CA TYR A 17 -20.28 -15.69 12.09
C TYR A 17 -18.91 -14.99 12.15
N ALA A 18 -17.84 -15.76 12.13
CA ALA A 18 -16.52 -15.21 11.84
C ALA A 18 -16.60 -14.61 10.44
N GLN A 19 -16.58 -13.29 10.34
CA GLN A 19 -16.57 -12.61 9.06
C GLN A 19 -15.26 -13.01 8.35
N GLU A 20 -15.40 -13.72 7.24
CA GLU A 20 -14.26 -14.21 6.48
C GLU A 20 -13.43 -13.00 6.01
N THR A 21 -12.17 -12.94 6.45
CA THR A 21 -11.27 -11.85 6.06
C THR A 21 -10.96 -12.00 4.58
N ASN A 22 -11.27 -10.99 3.80
CA ASN A 22 -10.97 -10.92 2.38
C ASN A 22 -10.27 -9.59 2.04
N PHE A 23 -9.73 -9.47 0.85
CA PHE A 23 -9.00 -8.28 0.42
C PHE A 23 -9.84 -6.99 0.50
N LYS A 24 -11.14 -7.07 0.18
CA LYS A 24 -12.06 -5.93 0.27
C LYS A 24 -12.19 -5.43 1.71
N SER A 25 -12.26 -6.36 2.69
CA SER A 25 -12.31 -5.98 4.12
C SER A 25 -11.02 -5.30 4.58
N VAL A 26 -9.85 -5.70 4.05
CA VAL A 26 -8.57 -5.01 4.32
C VAL A 26 -8.59 -3.60 3.73
N CYS A 27 -9.00 -3.41 2.47
CA CYS A 27 -9.11 -2.07 1.88
C CYS A 27 -10.06 -1.17 2.67
N THR A 28 -11.20 -1.71 3.14
CA THR A 28 -12.13 -0.96 4.00
C THR A 28 -11.47 -0.53 5.31
N LYS A 29 -10.66 -1.39 5.91
CA LYS A 29 -9.93 -1.06 7.15
C LYS A 29 -8.80 -0.06 6.94
N LEU A 30 -8.07 -0.16 5.83
CA LEU A 30 -7.05 0.83 5.48
C LEU A 30 -7.66 2.22 5.24
N ALA A 31 -8.86 2.29 4.66
CA ALA A 31 -9.56 3.54 4.41
C ALA A 31 -10.02 4.28 5.68
N GLU A 32 -10.04 3.62 6.84
CA GLU A 32 -10.25 4.29 8.13
C GLU A 32 -9.10 5.27 8.46
N HIS A 33 -7.94 5.09 7.79
CA HIS A 33 -6.72 5.89 7.93
C HIS A 33 -6.23 6.40 6.56
N PRO A 34 -6.87 7.45 6.01
CA PRO A 34 -6.58 7.91 4.65
C PRO A 34 -5.18 8.50 4.47
N ASN A 35 -4.49 8.81 5.57
CA ASN A 35 -3.12 9.28 5.58
C ASN A 35 -2.26 8.39 6.47
N MET A 36 -1.09 8.00 5.95
CA MET A 36 -0.07 7.27 6.70
C MET A 36 1.29 7.92 6.44
N THR A 37 2.01 8.22 7.51
CA THR A 37 3.40 8.72 7.46
C THR A 37 4.29 7.84 8.31
N GLY A 38 5.60 7.86 8.07
CA GLY A 38 6.54 7.09 8.87
C GLY A 38 7.91 6.98 8.23
N ASN A 39 8.67 5.97 8.65
CA ASN A 39 9.97 5.65 8.10
C ASN A 39 9.89 4.45 7.16
N PHE A 40 10.76 4.41 6.16
CA PHE A 40 10.93 3.25 5.32
C PHE A 40 12.40 2.80 5.22
N THR A 41 12.58 1.52 5.01
CA THR A 41 13.79 0.95 4.43
C THR A 41 13.44 0.32 3.10
N GLN A 42 14.34 0.47 2.12
CA GLN A 42 14.18 -0.11 0.79
C GLN A 42 15.40 -0.96 0.46
N VAL A 43 15.14 -2.13 -0.10
CA VAL A 43 16.17 -3.00 -0.68
C VAL A 43 15.80 -3.26 -2.15
N LYS A 44 16.59 -2.74 -3.07
CA LYS A 44 16.49 -3.13 -4.49
C LYS A 44 17.50 -4.24 -4.76
N THR A 45 17.01 -5.43 -5.09
CA THR A 45 17.83 -6.58 -5.49
C THR A 45 17.92 -6.64 -7.01
N ILE A 46 19.14 -6.50 -7.55
CA ILE A 46 19.41 -6.65 -8.98
C ILE A 46 19.81 -8.10 -9.22
N LYS A 47 18.86 -8.89 -9.73
CA LYS A 47 19.01 -10.33 -9.89
C LYS A 47 20.20 -10.72 -10.78
N LYS A 48 20.36 -10.02 -11.90
CA LYS A 48 21.40 -10.33 -12.89
C LYS A 48 22.84 -10.31 -12.34
N ILE A 49 23.11 -9.44 -11.37
CA ILE A 49 24.43 -9.27 -10.76
C ILE A 49 24.47 -9.66 -9.27
N ASN A 50 23.37 -10.20 -8.75
CA ASN A 50 23.18 -10.59 -7.35
C ASN A 50 23.61 -9.47 -6.38
N ARG A 51 23.13 -8.24 -6.60
CA ARG A 51 23.51 -7.08 -5.80
C ARG A 51 22.30 -6.40 -5.19
N ASN A 52 22.45 -6.00 -3.91
CA ASN A 52 21.45 -5.21 -3.19
C ASN A 52 21.87 -3.75 -3.11
N LEU A 53 20.92 -2.86 -3.40
CA LEU A 53 21.03 -1.42 -3.18
C LEU A 53 20.06 -1.09 -2.05
N ASN A 54 20.59 -0.50 -0.98
CA ASN A 54 19.80 -0.15 0.21
C ASN A 54 19.57 1.35 0.25
N SER A 55 18.37 1.77 0.57
CA SER A 55 18.03 3.15 0.87
C SER A 55 17.06 3.23 2.04
N SER A 56 16.96 4.40 2.64
CA SER A 56 16.05 4.66 3.76
C SER A 56 15.67 6.12 3.84
N GLY A 57 14.55 6.39 4.48
CA GLY A 57 14.03 7.74 4.66
C GLY A 57 12.64 7.75 5.27
N THR A 58 11.86 8.78 4.95
CA THR A 58 10.48 8.95 5.39
C THR A 58 9.51 8.87 4.21
N PHE A 59 8.27 8.51 4.49
CA PHE A 59 7.23 8.40 3.47
C PHE A 59 5.93 9.08 3.90
N ILE A 60 5.12 9.42 2.91
CA ILE A 60 3.72 9.82 3.05
C ILE A 60 2.90 8.99 2.07
N PHE A 61 1.83 8.34 2.56
CA PHE A 61 0.76 7.80 1.74
C PHE A 61 -0.51 8.58 2.08
N SER A 62 -1.19 9.09 1.06
CA SER A 62 -2.42 9.86 1.22
C SER A 62 -3.30 9.76 -0.03
N LEU A 63 -4.49 10.33 0.04
CA LEU A 63 -5.35 10.48 -1.14
C LEU A 63 -4.77 11.47 -2.17
N ASP A 64 -3.89 12.40 -1.75
CA ASP A 64 -3.20 13.32 -2.66
C ASP A 64 -2.09 12.63 -3.45
N GLY A 65 -1.59 11.49 -2.98
CA GLY A 65 -0.53 10.71 -3.61
C GLY A 65 0.41 10.06 -2.62
N ILE A 66 1.57 9.70 -3.13
CA ILE A 66 2.62 8.98 -2.41
C ILE A 66 3.91 9.78 -2.49
N MET A 67 4.60 9.95 -1.36
CA MET A 67 5.91 10.59 -1.31
C MET A 67 6.92 9.71 -0.60
N TRP A 68 8.09 9.56 -1.20
CA TRP A 68 9.30 9.01 -0.60
C TRP A 68 10.35 10.10 -0.48
N ASN A 69 10.75 10.44 0.73
CA ASN A 69 11.88 11.30 1.02
C ASN A 69 13.06 10.41 1.41
N THR A 70 13.82 9.99 0.42
CA THR A 70 15.05 9.22 0.61
C THR A 70 16.10 10.10 1.27
N GLN A 71 16.66 9.64 2.37
CA GLN A 71 17.71 10.34 3.13
C GLN A 71 19.07 9.67 2.96
N LYS A 72 19.10 8.36 2.77
CA LYS A 72 20.32 7.57 2.59
C LYS A 72 20.17 6.60 1.43
N PRO A 73 21.25 6.29 0.67
CA PRO A 73 22.57 6.90 0.72
C PRO A 73 22.63 8.27 0.01
N PHE A 74 21.72 8.53 -0.95
CA PHE A 74 21.65 9.76 -1.75
C PHE A 74 20.31 10.44 -1.51
N PRO A 75 20.30 11.63 -0.88
CA PRO A 75 19.06 12.35 -0.62
C PRO A 75 18.30 12.67 -1.91
N SER A 76 17.00 12.44 -1.91
CA SER A 76 16.09 12.83 -3.00
C SER A 76 14.65 12.68 -2.52
N VAL A 77 13.74 13.48 -3.07
CA VAL A 77 12.31 13.33 -2.83
C VAL A 77 11.64 12.91 -4.13
N LEU A 78 10.84 11.86 -4.07
CA LEU A 78 9.96 11.43 -5.14
C LEU A 78 8.52 11.55 -4.64
N ALA A 79 7.75 12.44 -5.22
CA ALA A 79 6.32 12.56 -4.97
C ALA A 79 5.54 12.16 -6.23
N VAL A 80 4.61 11.21 -6.08
CA VAL A 80 3.75 10.72 -7.13
C VAL A 80 2.32 11.13 -6.78
N GLY A 81 1.89 12.25 -7.35
CA GLY A 81 0.54 12.78 -7.19
C GLY A 81 -0.41 12.27 -8.26
N MET A 82 -1.64 12.79 -8.24
CA MET A 82 -2.70 12.43 -9.19
C MET A 82 -2.38 12.85 -10.63
N THR A 83 -1.69 13.97 -10.81
CA THR A 83 -1.43 14.60 -12.13
C THR A 83 0.03 14.65 -12.51
N SER A 84 0.95 14.56 -11.53
CA SER A 84 2.38 14.75 -11.76
C SER A 84 3.23 13.83 -10.89
N VAL A 85 4.39 13.47 -11.41
CA VAL A 85 5.49 12.86 -10.66
C VAL A 85 6.57 13.92 -10.50
N ILE A 86 6.89 14.27 -9.27
CA ILE A 86 7.86 15.33 -8.94
C ILE A 86 9.06 14.68 -8.27
N GLN A 87 10.21 14.76 -8.91
CA GLN A 87 11.48 14.36 -8.33
C GLN A 87 12.27 15.61 -7.94
N THR A 88 12.55 15.77 -6.66
CA THR A 88 13.36 16.88 -6.14
C THR A 88 14.75 16.36 -5.78
N MET A 89 15.77 16.97 -6.35
CA MET A 89 17.17 16.66 -6.11
C MET A 89 17.69 17.42 -4.87
N PRO A 90 18.86 17.03 -4.30
CA PRO A 90 19.41 17.69 -3.10
C PRO A 90 19.69 19.19 -3.28
N ASP A 91 19.93 19.65 -4.50
CA ASP A 91 20.15 21.06 -4.84
C ASP A 91 18.82 21.85 -4.99
N GLY A 92 17.68 21.18 -4.73
CA GLY A 92 16.34 21.76 -4.82
C GLY A 92 15.76 21.78 -6.24
N LYS A 93 16.51 21.36 -7.26
CA LYS A 93 15.97 21.25 -8.62
C LYS A 93 14.90 20.17 -8.70
N GLN A 94 13.83 20.50 -9.42
CA GLN A 94 12.73 19.58 -9.65
C GLN A 94 12.73 19.09 -11.10
N ASN A 95 12.51 17.79 -11.25
CA ASN A 95 12.12 17.18 -12.51
C ASN A 95 10.65 16.78 -12.38
N VAL A 96 9.80 17.42 -13.18
CA VAL A 96 8.35 17.20 -13.16
C VAL A 96 7.95 16.44 -14.41
N ILE A 97 7.34 15.28 -14.19
CA ILE A 97 6.85 14.42 -15.27
C ILE A 97 5.33 14.37 -15.14
N ASP A 98 4.62 14.56 -16.26
CA ASP A 98 3.17 14.35 -16.30
C ASP A 98 2.86 12.87 -15.99
N ALA A 99 2.11 12.62 -14.92
CA ALA A 99 1.73 11.26 -14.52
C ALA A 99 0.92 10.54 -15.62
N SER A 100 0.20 11.29 -16.47
CA SER A 100 -0.54 10.72 -17.60
C SER A 100 0.37 10.10 -18.65
N SER A 101 1.61 10.58 -18.78
CA SER A 101 2.59 10.08 -19.74
C SER A 101 3.32 8.81 -19.28
N ASN A 102 3.24 8.47 -17.98
CA ASN A 102 3.93 7.30 -17.40
C ASN A 102 2.93 6.34 -16.72
N ARG A 103 2.51 5.33 -17.47
CA ARG A 103 1.53 4.33 -17.01
C ARG A 103 1.99 3.57 -15.76
N ILE A 104 3.29 3.35 -15.58
CA ILE A 104 3.84 2.58 -14.45
C ILE A 104 3.64 3.36 -13.16
N PHE A 105 4.05 4.63 -13.11
CA PHE A 105 3.86 5.47 -11.93
C PHE A 105 2.38 5.61 -11.58
N ARG A 106 1.53 5.81 -12.58
CA ARG A 106 0.09 5.89 -12.41
C ARG A 106 -0.50 4.59 -11.84
N SER A 107 -0.01 3.43 -12.31
CA SER A 107 -0.46 2.13 -11.80
C SER A 107 -0.06 1.93 -10.33
N ILE A 108 1.19 2.23 -9.96
CA ILE A 108 1.67 2.08 -8.58
C ILE A 108 0.95 3.02 -7.63
N SER A 109 0.87 4.33 -7.97
CA SER A 109 0.18 5.30 -7.14
C SER A 109 -1.32 5.03 -7.06
N GLY A 110 -1.94 4.65 -8.19
CA GLY A 110 -3.34 4.25 -8.26
C GLY A 110 -3.64 3.02 -7.41
N THR A 111 -2.76 2.01 -7.39
CA THR A 111 -2.90 0.83 -6.55
C THR A 111 -2.97 1.20 -5.06
N LEU A 112 -1.99 1.95 -4.57
CA LEU A 112 -1.95 2.34 -3.16
C LEU A 112 -3.08 3.31 -2.81
N SER A 113 -3.36 4.30 -3.66
CA SER A 113 -4.50 5.22 -3.49
C SER A 113 -5.83 4.46 -3.41
N SER A 114 -6.04 3.46 -4.28
CA SER A 114 -7.25 2.63 -4.25
C SER A 114 -7.36 1.79 -2.99
N MET A 115 -6.25 1.26 -2.47
CA MET A 115 -6.24 0.55 -1.18
C MET A 115 -6.63 1.47 -0.03
N PHE A 116 -6.02 2.66 0.07
CA PHE A 116 -6.28 3.62 1.15
C PHE A 116 -7.60 4.39 1.02
N SER A 117 -8.21 4.41 -0.16
CA SER A 117 -9.58 4.92 -0.35
C SER A 117 -10.68 3.86 -0.16
N GLY A 118 -10.30 2.60 0.07
CA GLY A 118 -11.25 1.49 0.19
C GLY A 118 -11.84 1.00 -1.14
N ASN A 119 -11.32 1.48 -2.27
CA ASN A 119 -11.82 1.13 -3.60
C ASN A 119 -11.20 -0.18 -4.13
N ALA A 120 -11.56 -1.30 -3.49
CA ALA A 120 -11.09 -2.62 -3.90
C ALA A 120 -11.55 -3.00 -5.32
N GLU A 121 -12.70 -2.51 -5.78
CA GLU A 121 -13.24 -2.82 -7.11
C GLU A 121 -12.32 -2.31 -8.24
N SER A 122 -11.74 -1.12 -8.08
CA SER A 122 -10.75 -0.60 -9.02
C SER A 122 -9.53 -1.52 -9.11
N LEU A 123 -9.07 -2.07 -7.97
CA LEU A 123 -7.94 -2.99 -7.94
C LEU A 123 -8.27 -4.32 -8.63
N TYR A 124 -9.48 -4.85 -8.43
CA TYR A 124 -9.93 -6.06 -9.15
C TYR A 124 -10.09 -5.81 -10.66
N SER A 125 -10.37 -4.57 -11.10
CA SER A 125 -10.38 -4.23 -12.51
C SER A 125 -8.99 -4.33 -13.14
N ASP A 126 -7.97 -3.82 -12.46
CA ASP A 126 -6.63 -3.64 -13.01
C ASP A 126 -5.69 -4.82 -12.75
N PHE A 127 -5.98 -5.62 -11.70
CA PHE A 127 -5.12 -6.72 -11.25
C PHE A 127 -5.88 -8.02 -11.04
N ASN A 128 -5.19 -9.13 -11.26
CA ASN A 128 -5.54 -10.42 -10.65
C ASN A 128 -4.98 -10.39 -9.23
N ILE A 129 -5.83 -10.67 -8.22
CA ILE A 129 -5.46 -10.54 -6.81
C ILE A 129 -5.57 -11.90 -6.15
N GLU A 130 -4.43 -12.37 -5.61
CA GLU A 130 -4.36 -13.53 -4.74
C GLU A 130 -4.24 -13.03 -3.29
N PHE A 131 -5.21 -13.40 -2.46
CA PHE A 131 -5.28 -12.95 -1.06
C PHE A 131 -5.16 -14.13 -0.12
N SER A 132 -4.42 -13.94 0.96
CA SER A 132 -4.34 -14.86 2.08
C SER A 132 -4.29 -14.13 3.40
N SER A 133 -4.86 -14.71 4.45
CA SER A 133 -4.82 -14.15 5.80
C SER A 133 -4.68 -15.26 6.85
N TYR A 134 -3.99 -14.95 7.93
CA TYR A 134 -3.89 -15.80 9.11
C TYR A 134 -4.00 -14.93 10.37
N GLY A 135 -5.08 -15.10 11.12
CA GLY A 135 -5.40 -14.22 12.25
C GLY A 135 -5.59 -12.77 11.78
N LYS A 136 -4.73 -11.87 12.23
CA LYS A 136 -4.73 -10.45 11.83
C LYS A 136 -3.77 -10.14 10.69
N THR A 137 -2.81 -11.04 10.43
CA THR A 137 -1.84 -10.85 9.34
C THR A 137 -2.48 -11.15 8.01
N TRP A 138 -2.09 -10.42 6.98
CA TRP A 138 -2.60 -10.60 5.65
C TRP A 138 -1.52 -10.37 4.59
N ASN A 139 -1.74 -10.97 3.43
CA ASN A 139 -0.92 -10.78 2.24
C ASN A 139 -1.81 -10.77 1.00
N ALA A 140 -1.55 -9.84 0.09
CA ALA A 140 -2.18 -9.76 -1.21
C ALA A 140 -1.10 -9.66 -2.29
N VAL A 141 -1.19 -10.50 -3.32
CA VAL A 141 -0.33 -10.45 -4.49
C VAL A 141 -1.17 -9.97 -5.66
N LEU A 142 -0.79 -8.83 -6.23
CA LEU A 142 -1.46 -8.16 -7.33
C LEU A 142 -0.65 -8.36 -8.61
N THR A 143 -1.21 -9.06 -9.60
CA THR A 143 -0.60 -9.29 -10.92
C THR A 143 -1.32 -8.40 -11.94
N PRO A 144 -0.61 -7.48 -12.65
CA PRO A 144 -1.22 -6.59 -13.62
C PRO A 144 -1.94 -7.34 -14.74
N LYS A 145 -3.14 -6.88 -15.14
CA LYS A 145 -3.87 -7.37 -16.31
C LYS A 145 -3.45 -6.66 -17.60
N ASP A 146 -3.04 -5.38 -17.50
CA ASP A 146 -2.56 -4.60 -18.64
C ASP A 146 -1.18 -5.09 -19.07
N SER A 147 -1.04 -5.47 -20.34
CA SER A 147 0.19 -6.02 -20.90
C SER A 147 1.35 -5.02 -20.92
N THR A 148 1.08 -3.72 -21.01
CA THR A 148 2.10 -2.67 -20.99
C THR A 148 2.71 -2.55 -19.60
N ILE A 149 1.88 -2.67 -18.55
CA ILE A 149 2.34 -2.68 -17.16
C ILE A 149 3.06 -4.00 -16.87
N ALA A 150 2.49 -5.14 -17.29
CA ALA A 150 3.10 -6.46 -17.10
C ALA A 150 4.47 -6.61 -17.80
N ALA A 151 4.73 -5.85 -18.88
CA ALA A 151 6.03 -5.83 -19.54
C ALA A 151 7.17 -5.29 -18.65
N VAL A 152 6.86 -4.55 -17.59
CA VAL A 152 7.86 -3.95 -16.67
C VAL A 152 7.67 -4.38 -15.22
N LEU A 153 6.45 -4.73 -14.82
CA LEU A 153 6.09 -5.07 -13.45
C LEU A 153 5.35 -6.42 -13.43
N SER A 154 5.98 -7.45 -12.90
CA SER A 154 5.36 -8.79 -12.79
C SER A 154 4.33 -8.86 -11.69
N SER A 155 4.61 -8.26 -10.52
CA SER A 155 3.68 -8.27 -9.39
C SER A 155 3.98 -7.19 -8.36
N ILE A 156 2.96 -6.87 -7.57
CA ILE A 156 3.06 -6.10 -6.33
C ILE A 156 2.51 -6.98 -5.21
N ALA A 157 3.35 -7.37 -4.24
CA ALA A 157 2.90 -8.02 -3.02
C ALA A 157 2.82 -6.99 -1.90
N VAL A 158 1.68 -6.94 -1.21
CA VAL A 158 1.43 -6.03 -0.07
C VAL A 158 1.04 -6.87 1.13
N SER A 159 1.59 -6.58 2.28
CA SER A 159 1.27 -7.32 3.51
C SER A 159 1.23 -6.42 4.73
N GLY A 160 0.46 -6.86 5.74
CA GLY A 160 0.33 -6.20 7.03
C GLY A 160 0.17 -7.21 8.18
N GLU A 161 0.64 -6.83 9.36
CA GLU A 161 0.46 -7.58 10.60
C GLU A 161 -0.90 -7.29 11.26
N SER A 162 -1.59 -6.25 10.79
CA SER A 162 -2.94 -5.87 11.17
C SER A 162 -3.75 -5.55 9.91
N LEU A 163 -5.07 -5.78 9.94
CA LEU A 163 -5.96 -5.52 8.79
C LEU A 163 -6.04 -4.04 8.39
N SER A 164 -5.67 -3.13 9.29
CA SER A 164 -5.67 -1.67 9.07
C SER A 164 -4.28 -1.10 8.78
N GLU A 165 -3.27 -1.96 8.55
CA GLU A 165 -1.89 -1.53 8.36
C GLU A 165 -1.24 -2.17 7.15
N VAL A 166 -0.32 -1.43 6.52
CA VAL A 166 0.63 -1.92 5.53
C VAL A 166 2.02 -1.85 6.15
N ASP A 167 2.70 -3.01 6.21
CA ASP A 167 4.04 -3.13 6.78
C ASP A 167 5.11 -3.33 5.72
N LYS A 168 4.73 -3.99 4.62
CA LYS A 168 5.67 -4.34 3.56
C LYS A 168 5.03 -4.26 2.18
N ILE A 169 5.82 -3.77 1.22
CA ILE A 169 5.50 -3.85 -0.20
C ILE A 169 6.70 -4.47 -0.91
N ILE A 170 6.45 -5.46 -1.78
CA ILE A 170 7.46 -6.04 -2.65
C ILE A 170 6.98 -5.86 -4.09
N MET A 171 7.74 -5.14 -4.89
CA MET A 171 7.51 -5.04 -6.33
C MET A 171 8.51 -5.96 -7.06
N THR A 172 8.01 -6.78 -7.96
CA THR A 172 8.82 -7.66 -8.81
C THR A 172 8.77 -7.13 -10.23
N GLU A 173 9.92 -6.69 -10.75
CA GLU A 173 10.06 -6.26 -12.14
C GLU A 173 10.03 -7.47 -13.08
N SER A 174 9.66 -7.29 -14.35
CA SER A 174 9.59 -8.37 -15.35
C SER A 174 10.94 -9.05 -15.59
N GLY A 175 12.05 -8.33 -15.39
CA GLY A 175 13.41 -8.86 -15.44
C GLY A 175 13.80 -9.72 -14.21
N GLY A 176 12.94 -9.79 -13.22
CA GLY A 176 13.16 -10.52 -11.96
C GLY A 176 13.88 -9.74 -10.88
N ASP A 177 14.19 -8.46 -11.10
CA ASP A 177 14.63 -7.56 -10.03
C ASP A 177 13.49 -7.32 -9.05
N THR A 178 13.83 -7.12 -7.76
CA THR A 178 12.82 -6.84 -6.75
C THR A 178 13.12 -5.56 -5.99
N ILE A 179 12.07 -4.86 -5.58
CA ILE A 179 12.17 -3.70 -4.69
C ILE A 179 11.30 -4.00 -3.48
N THR A 180 11.92 -4.14 -2.32
CA THR A 180 11.24 -4.40 -1.05
C THR A 180 11.25 -3.13 -0.21
N TYR A 181 10.08 -2.66 0.19
CA TYR A 181 9.89 -1.61 1.19
C TYR A 181 9.41 -2.24 2.50
N ASN A 182 9.99 -1.84 3.62
CA ASN A 182 9.45 -2.11 4.95
C ASN A 182 9.16 -0.76 5.61
N PHE A 183 7.97 -0.64 6.24
CA PHE A 183 7.46 0.58 6.85
C PHE A 183 7.46 0.45 8.36
N THR A 184 8.02 1.46 9.04
CA THR A 184 8.14 1.51 10.51
C THR A 184 7.72 2.89 11.03
N ASP A 185 7.55 3.00 12.35
CA ASP A 185 7.19 4.25 13.03
C ASP A 185 5.97 4.95 12.40
N LYS A 186 5.00 4.14 11.99
CA LYS A 186 3.81 4.58 11.28
C LYS A 186 2.94 5.49 12.16
N LYS A 187 2.44 6.57 11.56
CA LYS A 187 1.48 7.50 12.13
C LYS A 187 0.32 7.69 11.16
N TYR A 188 -0.85 7.94 11.69
CA TYR A 188 -2.08 8.06 10.92
C TYR A 188 -2.73 9.44 11.20
N PRO A 189 -2.15 10.54 10.68
CA PRO A 189 -2.70 11.88 10.88
C PRO A 189 -4.06 11.99 10.15
N LYS A 190 -5.02 12.70 10.77
CA LYS A 190 -6.30 12.99 10.11
C LYS A 190 -6.12 13.85 8.86
N GLU A 191 -5.17 14.80 8.93
CA GLU A 191 -4.80 15.71 7.85
C GLU A 191 -3.28 15.82 7.76
N LEU A 192 -2.77 15.97 6.54
CA LEU A 192 -1.39 16.32 6.30
C LEU A 192 -1.17 17.80 6.61
N THR A 193 0.01 18.14 7.12
CA THR A 193 0.45 19.51 7.30
C THR A 193 0.62 20.24 5.95
N ALA A 194 0.69 21.57 5.96
CA ALA A 194 0.93 22.36 4.75
C ALA A 194 2.25 21.97 4.07
N ASP A 195 3.31 21.70 4.85
CA ASP A 195 4.61 21.27 4.33
C ASP A 195 4.55 19.89 3.68
N GLU A 196 3.80 18.95 4.26
CA GLU A 196 3.59 17.61 3.69
C GLU A 196 2.79 17.68 2.38
N LYS A 197 1.74 18.52 2.31
CA LYS A 197 0.97 18.73 1.08
C LYS A 197 1.80 19.40 -0.02
N ALA A 198 2.76 20.27 0.36
CA ALA A 198 3.63 20.95 -0.59
C ALA A 198 4.52 20.01 -1.42
N TYR A 199 4.77 18.77 -0.97
CA TYR A 199 5.51 17.79 -1.77
C TYR A 199 4.81 17.40 -3.07
N PHE A 200 3.48 17.51 -3.13
CA PHE A 200 2.65 17.12 -4.29
C PHE A 200 2.42 18.29 -5.27
N ILE A 201 3.01 19.45 -5.01
CA ILE A 201 2.85 20.68 -5.81
C ILE A 201 4.21 21.02 -6.44
N ALA A 202 4.26 21.09 -7.77
CA ALA A 202 5.44 21.56 -8.50
C ALA A 202 5.69 23.05 -8.20
N LYS A 203 6.95 23.41 -8.03
CA LYS A 203 7.38 24.80 -7.81
C LYS A 203 7.93 25.41 -9.09
#